data_fcb83ebc6896dcf108ffb6c2d3ece4e2
#
_entry.id   fcb83ebc6896dcf108ffb6c2d3ece4e2
#
_cell.length_a   1.000
_cell.length_b   1.000
_cell.length_c   1.000
_cell.angle_alpha   90.00
_cell.angle_beta   90.00
_cell.angle_gamma   90.00
#
_symmetry.space_group_name_H-M   'P 1'
#
loop_
_entity.id
_entity.type
_entity.pdbx_description
1 polymer ?
#
loop_
_entity_poly.entity_id
_entity_poly.type
_entity_poly.pdbx_seq_one_letter_code
_entity_poly.pdbx_strand_id
1 'polypeptide(L)'
;MVDNFELLSNIINDEIDEGMFYVCDLLYRSKDGSDLYRKEKICSYYIDCKGRLLECKREIVRICNDTGARAYLNLSPILSKAVMNKILLLSSERMFTENYTKPWRIIDKAIGRSRARVGKKYLIDVDAEYLYLYDRMLDFLKEHHIEVVVTVNTKTGKHIITKPFDVRTFNEEFGLEVQKNIPTILYIP
;
A
#
# COMPACT_ATOMS: atom_id res chain seq x y z
N MET A 1 -3.41 0.94 -18.81
CA MET A 1 -2.32 0.23 -18.11
C MET A 1 -1.52 1.22 -17.28
N VAL A 2 -1.25 0.91 -16.01
CA VAL A 2 -0.38 1.69 -15.12
C VAL A 2 0.70 0.76 -14.58
N ASP A 3 1.96 1.13 -14.73
CA ASP A 3 3.13 0.40 -14.20
C ASP A 3 3.99 1.37 -13.36
N ASN A 4 3.97 1.20 -12.05
CA ASN A 4 4.71 2.02 -11.10
C ASN A 4 5.84 1.24 -10.41
N PHE A 5 6.22 0.06 -10.91
CA PHE A 5 7.23 -0.79 -10.29
C PHE A 5 8.57 -0.07 -10.10
N GLU A 6 9.05 0.62 -11.12
CA GLU A 6 10.33 1.33 -11.06
C GLU A 6 10.28 2.46 -10.02
N LEU A 7 9.24 3.31 -10.08
CA LEU A 7 9.06 4.43 -9.15
C LEU A 7 8.96 3.95 -7.70
N LEU A 8 8.14 2.92 -7.46
CA LEU A 8 7.91 2.40 -6.10
C LEU A 8 9.06 1.54 -5.60
N SER A 9 9.85 0.92 -6.49
CA SER A 9 11.05 0.20 -6.08
C SER A 9 12.06 1.10 -5.38
N ASN A 10 12.10 2.39 -5.71
CA ASN A 10 13.00 3.36 -5.09
C ASN A 10 12.58 3.77 -3.66
N ILE A 11 11.33 3.45 -3.25
CA ILE A 11 10.89 3.64 -1.85
C ILE A 11 11.38 2.48 -0.97
N ILE A 12 11.61 1.32 -1.58
CA ILE A 12 12.08 0.12 -0.91
C ILE A 12 13.61 0.19 -0.87
N ASN A 13 14.19 0.29 0.31
CA ASN A 13 15.62 0.29 0.47
C ASN A 13 16.22 -1.05 0.00
N ASP A 14 17.41 -1.02 -0.61
CA ASP A 14 18.13 -2.23 -1.03
C ASP A 14 18.55 -3.07 0.19
N GLU A 15 18.78 -2.42 1.31
CA GLU A 15 19.01 -3.00 2.62
C GLU A 15 17.85 -2.60 3.53
N ILE A 16 16.78 -3.38 3.53
CA ILE A 16 15.79 -3.25 4.60
C ILE A 16 16.45 -3.83 5.85
N ASP A 17 16.46 -3.07 6.95
CA ASP A 17 16.86 -3.57 8.26
C ASP A 17 16.29 -4.97 8.47
N GLU A 18 17.15 -5.92 8.83
CA GLU A 18 16.77 -7.30 9.07
C GLU A 18 15.51 -7.34 9.93
N GLY A 19 14.46 -7.90 9.38
CA GLY A 19 13.19 -8.05 10.10
C GLY A 19 12.07 -7.07 9.73
N MET A 20 12.14 -6.39 8.58
CA MET A 20 11.01 -5.62 8.03
C MET A 20 10.59 -6.17 6.66
N PHE A 21 9.34 -5.92 6.26
CA PHE A 21 8.84 -6.23 4.93
C PHE A 21 7.67 -5.32 4.54
N TYR A 22 7.49 -5.15 3.24
CA TYR A 22 6.31 -4.55 2.64
C TYR A 22 5.31 -5.63 2.21
N VAL A 23 4.05 -5.25 2.09
CA VAL A 23 3.01 -6.13 1.57
C VAL A 23 2.49 -5.56 0.25
N CYS A 24 2.50 -6.39 -0.78
CA CYS A 24 1.83 -6.12 -2.04
C CYS A 24 0.59 -7.02 -2.14
N ASP A 25 -0.60 -6.42 -2.13
CA ASP A 25 -1.87 -7.13 -2.24
C ASP A 25 -2.44 -7.01 -3.66
N LEU A 26 -2.87 -8.14 -4.23
CA LEU A 26 -3.62 -8.18 -5.48
C LEU A 26 -5.11 -8.25 -5.16
N LEU A 27 -5.86 -7.23 -5.59
CA LEU A 27 -7.27 -7.06 -5.21
C LEU A 27 -8.15 -6.86 -6.44
N TYR A 28 -9.33 -7.49 -6.45
CA TYR A 28 -10.43 -7.05 -7.30
C TYR A 28 -11.05 -5.77 -6.75
N ARG A 29 -11.42 -4.87 -7.64
CA ARG A 29 -12.19 -3.67 -7.29
C ARG A 29 -13.62 -3.83 -7.78
N SER A 30 -14.58 -3.80 -6.86
CA SER A 30 -16.02 -3.96 -7.16
C SER A 30 -16.58 -2.92 -8.16
N LYS A 31 -15.92 -1.78 -8.35
CA LYS A 31 -16.31 -0.76 -9.34
C LYS A 31 -15.97 -1.15 -10.78
N ASP A 32 -15.17 -2.19 -11.02
CA ASP A 32 -14.73 -2.57 -12.36
C ASP A 32 -15.63 -3.65 -13.02
N GLY A 33 -16.88 -3.81 -12.56
CA GLY A 33 -17.91 -4.55 -13.30
C GLY A 33 -18.21 -5.97 -12.82
N SER A 34 -17.73 -6.40 -11.65
CA SER A 34 -18.18 -7.64 -11.05
C SER A 34 -19.29 -7.36 -10.03
N ASP A 35 -20.40 -8.11 -10.11
CA ASP A 35 -21.51 -8.10 -9.15
C ASP A 35 -21.12 -8.58 -7.73
N LEU A 36 -19.84 -8.82 -7.49
CA LEU A 36 -19.31 -9.22 -6.20
C LEU A 36 -19.06 -7.98 -5.35
N TYR A 37 -19.95 -7.72 -4.44
CA TYR A 37 -19.98 -6.61 -3.45
C TYR A 37 -18.79 -6.56 -2.47
N ARG A 38 -17.67 -7.26 -2.71
CA ARG A 38 -16.50 -7.29 -1.82
C ARG A 38 -15.20 -7.13 -2.61
N LYS A 39 -14.29 -6.31 -2.05
CA LYS A 39 -12.87 -6.35 -2.43
C LYS A 39 -12.36 -7.75 -2.13
N GLU A 40 -12.24 -8.60 -3.14
CA GLU A 40 -11.69 -9.94 -2.96
C GLU A 40 -10.20 -9.88 -3.16
N LYS A 41 -9.46 -10.32 -2.13
CA LYS A 41 -8.02 -10.47 -2.20
C LYS A 41 -7.67 -11.79 -2.87
N ILE A 42 -6.95 -11.73 -3.98
CA ILE A 42 -6.46 -12.90 -4.70
C ILE A 42 -5.27 -13.50 -3.98
N CYS A 43 -4.22 -12.70 -3.79
CA CYS A 43 -3.00 -13.11 -3.10
C CYS A 43 -2.24 -11.90 -2.54
N SER A 44 -1.21 -12.18 -1.75
CA SER A 44 -0.27 -11.19 -1.23
C SER A 44 1.16 -11.64 -1.51
N TYR A 45 2.02 -10.67 -1.81
CA TYR A 45 3.47 -10.83 -1.87
C TYR A 45 4.10 -10.08 -0.70
N TYR A 46 5.07 -10.72 -0.07
CA TYR A 46 5.86 -10.14 1.01
C TYR A 46 7.22 -9.74 0.44
N ILE A 47 7.53 -8.46 0.50
CA ILE A 47 8.66 -7.84 -0.17
C ILE A 47 9.62 -7.31 0.89
N ASP A 48 10.75 -7.96 1.03
CA ASP A 48 11.80 -7.65 2.01
C ASP A 48 12.91 -6.78 1.43
N CYS A 49 13.05 -6.70 0.10
CA CYS A 49 14.02 -5.85 -0.58
C CYS A 49 13.55 -5.44 -1.98
N LYS A 50 14.23 -4.46 -2.58
CA LYS A 50 13.96 -4.00 -3.94
C LYS A 50 14.08 -5.13 -4.97
N GLY A 51 15.10 -5.98 -4.86
CA GLY A 51 15.30 -7.13 -5.74
C GLY A 51 14.10 -8.07 -5.74
N ARG A 52 13.54 -8.37 -4.56
CA ARG A 52 12.35 -9.21 -4.43
C ARG A 52 11.12 -8.64 -5.11
N LEU A 53 10.91 -7.32 -5.04
CA LEU A 53 9.81 -6.68 -5.78
C LEU A 53 9.95 -6.88 -7.29
N LEU A 54 11.17 -6.71 -7.82
CA LEU A 54 11.45 -6.86 -9.25
C LEU A 54 11.34 -8.32 -9.72
N GLU A 55 11.79 -9.28 -8.91
CA GLU A 55 11.60 -10.72 -9.18
C GLU A 55 10.10 -11.08 -9.31
N CYS A 56 9.27 -10.56 -8.40
CA CYS A 56 7.84 -10.81 -8.41
C CYS A 56 7.09 -10.08 -9.53
N LYS A 57 7.68 -9.04 -10.16
CA LYS A 57 7.02 -8.20 -11.16
C LYS A 57 6.32 -9.00 -12.25
N ARG A 58 7.03 -9.96 -12.88
CA ARG A 58 6.49 -10.75 -14.00
C ARG A 58 5.23 -11.52 -13.59
N GLU A 59 5.25 -12.13 -12.43
CA GLU A 59 4.13 -12.91 -11.92
C GLU A 59 2.95 -12.01 -11.52
N ILE A 60 3.20 -10.91 -10.81
CA ILE A 60 2.18 -9.92 -10.43
C ILE A 60 1.47 -9.38 -11.66
N VAL A 61 2.24 -8.94 -12.68
CA VAL A 61 1.70 -8.42 -13.94
C VAL A 61 0.85 -9.46 -14.65
N ARG A 62 1.33 -10.72 -14.74
CA ARG A 62 0.59 -11.83 -15.35
C ARG A 62 -0.74 -12.05 -14.65
N ILE A 63 -0.74 -12.19 -13.32
CA ILE A 63 -1.98 -12.41 -12.55
C ILE A 63 -2.94 -11.24 -12.73
N CYS A 64 -2.46 -10.00 -12.66
CA CYS A 64 -3.30 -8.83 -12.85
C CYS A 64 -3.94 -8.80 -14.24
N ASN A 65 -3.17 -9.11 -15.31
CA ASN A 65 -3.67 -9.16 -16.68
C ASN A 65 -4.69 -10.28 -16.89
N ASP A 66 -4.42 -11.48 -16.34
CA ASP A 66 -5.29 -12.66 -16.49
C ASP A 66 -6.62 -12.48 -15.72
N THR A 67 -6.59 -11.74 -14.61
CA THR A 67 -7.73 -11.66 -13.69
C THR A 67 -8.46 -10.32 -13.71
N GLY A 68 -7.85 -9.25 -14.25
CA GLY A 68 -8.36 -7.88 -14.14
C GLY A 68 -8.12 -7.26 -12.73
N ALA A 69 -7.37 -7.94 -11.87
CA ALA A 69 -7.04 -7.40 -10.54
C ALA A 69 -6.03 -6.26 -10.63
N ARG A 70 -5.95 -5.50 -9.55
CA ARG A 70 -4.95 -4.43 -9.38
C ARG A 70 -3.98 -4.80 -8.27
N ALA A 71 -2.70 -4.48 -8.46
CA ALA A 71 -1.70 -4.63 -7.43
C ALA A 71 -1.54 -3.33 -6.63
N TYR A 72 -1.52 -3.46 -5.30
CA TYR A 72 -1.36 -2.37 -4.35
C TYR A 72 -0.18 -2.64 -3.43
N LEU A 73 0.73 -1.68 -3.30
CA LEU A 73 1.87 -1.76 -2.40
C LEU A 73 1.64 -0.91 -1.15
N ASN A 74 1.82 -1.49 0.03
CA ASN A 74 1.84 -0.73 1.27
C ASN A 74 3.07 0.20 1.30
N LEU A 75 2.85 1.46 1.69
CA LEU A 75 3.90 2.49 1.66
C LEU A 75 4.87 2.43 2.84
N SER A 76 4.51 1.73 3.90
CA SER A 76 5.32 1.64 5.13
C SER A 76 5.62 0.18 5.43
N PRO A 77 6.89 -0.18 5.68
CA PRO A 77 7.26 -1.53 6.05
C PRO A 77 6.72 -1.91 7.42
N ILE A 78 6.58 -3.20 7.63
CA ILE A 78 6.03 -3.80 8.84
C ILE A 78 7.15 -4.58 9.54
N LEU A 79 7.27 -4.43 10.86
CA LEU A 79 8.23 -5.19 11.66
C LEU A 79 7.84 -6.66 11.75
N SER A 80 8.67 -7.56 11.23
CA SER A 80 8.48 -9.02 11.27
C SER A 80 8.30 -9.53 12.70
N LYS A 81 9.09 -9.03 13.65
CA LYS A 81 8.98 -9.38 15.08
C LYS A 81 7.57 -9.09 15.63
N ALA A 82 6.99 -7.96 15.27
CA ALA A 82 5.65 -7.60 15.75
C ALA A 82 4.56 -8.51 15.14
N VAL A 83 4.72 -8.88 13.87
CA VAL A 83 3.83 -9.85 13.21
C VAL A 83 3.96 -11.22 13.82
N MET A 84 5.19 -11.71 14.06
CA MET A 84 5.43 -13.02 14.69
C MET A 84 4.82 -13.09 16.10
N ASN A 85 5.03 -12.05 16.92
CA ASN A 85 4.39 -11.98 18.25
C ASN A 85 2.87 -12.03 18.13
N LYS A 86 2.31 -11.38 17.13
CA LYS A 86 0.86 -11.39 16.91
C LYS A 86 0.34 -12.74 16.40
N ILE A 87 1.11 -13.44 15.57
CA ILE A 87 0.81 -14.81 15.14
C ILE A 87 0.76 -15.74 16.35
N LEU A 88 1.77 -15.70 17.23
CA LEU A 88 1.81 -16.51 18.44
C LEU A 88 0.57 -16.26 19.33
N LEU A 89 0.23 -15.00 19.57
CA LEU A 89 -0.95 -14.62 20.34
C LEU A 89 -2.25 -15.14 19.73
N LEU A 90 -2.43 -14.96 18.42
CA LEU A 90 -3.62 -15.41 17.70
C LEU A 90 -3.70 -16.93 17.62
N SER A 91 -2.55 -17.63 17.54
CA SER A 91 -2.51 -19.08 17.57
C SER A 91 -2.91 -19.61 18.93
N SER A 92 -2.39 -19.04 20.02
CA SER A 92 -2.76 -19.41 21.39
C SER A 92 -4.26 -19.17 21.64
N GLU A 93 -4.80 -18.01 21.21
CA GLU A 93 -6.24 -17.70 21.30
C GLU A 93 -7.10 -18.76 20.58
N ARG A 94 -6.68 -19.18 19.38
CA ARG A 94 -7.37 -20.21 18.60
C ARG A 94 -7.31 -21.59 19.23
N MET A 95 -6.16 -21.96 19.79
CA MET A 95 -6.00 -23.22 20.51
C MET A 95 -6.90 -23.24 21.74
N PHE A 96 -6.92 -22.16 22.49
CA PHE A 96 -7.76 -22.04 23.70
C PHE A 96 -9.28 -22.09 23.39
N THR A 97 -9.68 -21.49 22.25
CA THR A 97 -11.08 -21.49 21.81
C THR A 97 -11.46 -22.66 20.90
N GLU A 98 -10.55 -23.61 20.67
CA GLU A 98 -10.70 -24.75 19.76
C GLU A 98 -11.17 -24.35 18.35
N ASN A 99 -10.82 -23.13 17.90
CA ASN A 99 -11.21 -22.60 16.59
C ASN A 99 -10.11 -22.78 15.56
N TYR A 100 -10.11 -23.88 14.87
CA TYR A 100 -9.12 -24.25 13.85
C TYR A 100 -9.54 -23.89 12.41
N THR A 101 -10.61 -23.12 12.24
CA THR A 101 -11.13 -22.75 10.91
C THR A 101 -10.18 -21.76 10.21
N LYS A 102 -9.91 -22.00 8.90
CA LYS A 102 -9.12 -21.13 8.03
C LYS A 102 -7.77 -20.72 8.64
N PRO A 103 -6.88 -21.68 9.00
CA PRO A 103 -5.60 -21.41 9.66
C PRO A 103 -4.70 -20.48 8.84
N TRP A 104 -4.77 -20.54 7.51
CA TRP A 104 -4.00 -19.67 6.59
C TRP A 104 -4.28 -18.17 6.74
N ARG A 105 -5.45 -17.79 7.30
CA ARG A 105 -5.81 -16.38 7.54
C ARG A 105 -5.11 -15.78 8.76
N ILE A 106 -4.33 -16.55 9.50
CA ILE A 106 -3.68 -16.06 10.72
C ILE A 106 -2.65 -14.99 10.42
N ILE A 107 -1.90 -15.14 9.32
CA ILE A 107 -0.89 -14.17 8.87
C ILE A 107 -1.55 -12.84 8.51
N ASP A 108 -2.60 -12.86 7.68
CA ASP A 108 -3.33 -11.65 7.29
C ASP A 108 -3.91 -10.91 8.51
N LYS A 109 -4.48 -11.68 9.46
CA LYS A 109 -4.97 -11.11 10.71
C LYS A 109 -3.87 -10.52 11.58
N ALA A 110 -2.71 -11.19 11.65
CA ALA A 110 -1.56 -10.71 12.40
C ALA A 110 -1.02 -9.41 11.79
N ILE A 111 -0.87 -9.34 10.48
CA ILE A 111 -0.45 -8.14 9.74
C ILE A 111 -1.45 -7.00 9.98
N GLY A 112 -2.74 -7.24 9.80
CA GLY A 112 -3.78 -6.22 10.00
C GLY A 112 -3.88 -5.71 11.44
N ARG A 113 -3.55 -6.55 12.43
CA ARG A 113 -3.57 -6.20 13.86
C ARG A 113 -2.21 -5.73 14.40
N SER A 114 -1.13 -5.96 13.67
CA SER A 114 0.18 -5.41 14.03
C SER A 114 0.20 -3.93 13.68
N ARG A 115 0.24 -3.05 14.67
CA ARG A 115 0.35 -1.60 14.46
C ARG A 115 1.80 -1.15 14.23
N ALA A 116 2.72 -2.06 14.06
CA ALA A 116 4.17 -1.83 13.99
C ALA A 116 4.64 -1.47 12.57
N ARG A 117 4.09 -0.41 12.02
CA ARG A 117 4.56 0.18 10.76
C ARG A 117 5.64 1.20 11.04
N VAL A 118 6.73 1.14 10.31
CA VAL A 118 7.88 2.05 10.44
C VAL A 118 7.88 3.03 9.27
N GLY A 119 8.37 4.25 9.51
CA GLY A 119 8.52 5.25 8.45
C GLY A 119 7.18 5.58 7.79
N LYS A 120 6.20 6.02 8.58
CA LYS A 120 4.87 6.41 8.10
C LYS A 120 4.96 7.31 6.88
N LYS A 121 4.09 7.10 5.91
CA LYS A 121 3.94 7.96 4.73
C LYS A 121 2.49 8.37 4.58
N TYR A 122 2.30 9.55 4.03
CA TYR A 122 0.98 10.08 3.70
C TYR A 122 0.78 10.04 2.20
N LEU A 123 -0.47 9.90 1.78
CA LEU A 123 -0.87 9.82 0.40
C LEU A 123 -1.94 10.88 0.13
N ILE A 124 -1.70 11.71 -0.86
CA ILE A 124 -2.66 12.65 -1.44
C ILE A 124 -3.16 12.01 -2.73
N ASP A 125 -4.46 11.69 -2.77
CA ASP A 125 -5.12 11.11 -3.93
C ASP A 125 -5.66 12.24 -4.80
N VAL A 126 -5.01 12.47 -5.93
CA VAL A 126 -5.37 13.52 -6.89
C VAL A 126 -6.15 12.88 -8.03
N ASP A 127 -7.46 12.75 -7.85
CA ASP A 127 -8.36 12.27 -8.89
C ASP A 127 -8.41 13.21 -10.10
N ALA A 128 -8.96 12.74 -11.22
CA ALA A 128 -9.02 13.48 -12.50
C ALA A 128 -9.60 14.89 -12.37
N GLU A 129 -10.58 15.06 -11.51
CA GLU A 129 -11.26 16.36 -11.26
C GLU A 129 -10.36 17.38 -10.55
N TYR A 130 -9.29 16.94 -9.87
CA TYR A 130 -8.34 17.80 -9.16
C TYR A 130 -6.99 17.93 -9.86
N LEU A 131 -6.78 17.30 -11.02
CA LEU A 131 -5.49 17.34 -11.74
C LEU A 131 -5.05 18.76 -12.10
N TYR A 132 -5.98 19.68 -12.29
CA TYR A 132 -5.67 21.09 -12.55
C TYR A 132 -5.01 21.80 -11.35
N LEU A 133 -5.13 21.25 -10.14
CA LEU A 133 -4.48 21.75 -8.92
C LEU A 133 -3.14 21.07 -8.63
N TYR A 134 -2.75 20.08 -9.43
CA TYR A 134 -1.58 19.23 -9.14
C TYR A 134 -0.29 20.03 -8.94
N ASP A 135 0.02 20.94 -9.85
CA ASP A 135 1.25 21.75 -9.77
C ASP A 135 1.20 22.70 -8.56
N ARG A 136 0.04 23.29 -8.28
CA ARG A 136 -0.17 24.12 -7.09
C ARG A 136 -0.01 23.33 -5.80
N MET A 137 -0.45 22.07 -5.76
CA MET A 137 -0.20 21.19 -4.61
C MET A 137 1.29 20.90 -4.41
N LEU A 138 2.04 20.67 -5.49
CA LEU A 138 3.49 20.47 -5.40
C LEU A 138 4.21 21.73 -4.92
N ASP A 139 3.82 22.90 -5.40
CA ASP A 139 4.37 24.19 -4.95
C ASP A 139 4.08 24.41 -3.46
N PHE A 140 2.85 24.19 -3.02
CA PHE A 140 2.48 24.25 -1.60
C PHE A 140 3.37 23.32 -0.75
N LEU A 141 3.52 22.06 -1.16
CA LEU A 141 4.36 21.10 -0.41
C LEU A 141 5.81 21.58 -0.32
N LYS A 142 6.33 22.16 -1.39
CA LYS A 142 7.69 22.72 -1.45
C LYS A 142 7.83 23.96 -0.56
N GLU A 143 6.91 24.90 -0.61
CA GLU A 143 6.90 26.12 0.21
C GLU A 143 6.84 25.81 1.71
N HIS A 144 6.11 24.77 2.08
CA HIS A 144 5.99 24.32 3.47
C HIS A 144 7.09 23.29 3.86
N HIS A 145 8.12 23.11 3.03
CA HIS A 145 9.23 22.17 3.27
C HIS A 145 8.79 20.73 3.52
N ILE A 146 7.66 20.31 2.90
CA ILE A 146 7.15 18.96 3.00
C ILE A 146 7.82 18.09 1.94
N GLU A 147 8.51 17.04 2.39
CA GLU A 147 9.21 16.14 1.49
C GLU A 147 8.24 15.26 0.71
N VAL A 148 8.24 15.42 -0.62
CA VAL A 148 7.59 14.51 -1.55
C VAL A 148 8.53 13.33 -1.80
N VAL A 149 8.12 12.13 -1.39
CA VAL A 149 8.91 10.90 -1.55
C VAL A 149 8.88 10.43 -2.99
N VAL A 150 7.69 10.37 -3.57
CA VAL A 150 7.47 9.99 -4.98
C VAL A 150 6.06 10.37 -5.41
N THR A 151 5.87 10.56 -6.70
CA THR A 151 4.55 10.66 -7.33
C THR A 151 4.36 9.50 -8.28
N VAL A 152 3.19 8.85 -8.22
CA VAL A 152 2.85 7.72 -9.08
C VAL A 152 1.54 7.97 -9.81
N ASN A 153 1.39 7.35 -10.99
CA ASN A 153 0.17 7.46 -11.77
C ASN A 153 -0.90 6.50 -11.23
N THR A 154 -2.16 6.93 -11.32
CA THR A 154 -3.33 6.08 -11.14
C THR A 154 -4.03 5.85 -12.50
N LYS A 155 -5.22 5.28 -12.52
CA LYS A 155 -5.96 5.09 -13.78
C LYS A 155 -6.33 6.43 -14.44
N THR A 156 -6.69 7.42 -13.66
CA THR A 156 -7.24 8.71 -14.12
C THR A 156 -6.59 9.92 -13.45
N GLY A 157 -5.69 9.72 -12.50
CA GLY A 157 -5.08 10.77 -11.69
C GLY A 157 -3.68 10.42 -11.24
N LYS A 158 -3.29 10.94 -10.07
CA LYS A 158 -1.97 10.73 -9.47
C LYS A 158 -2.07 10.55 -7.97
N HIS A 159 -1.16 9.79 -7.38
CA HIS A 159 -0.90 9.79 -5.94
C HIS A 159 0.39 10.56 -5.67
N ILE A 160 0.34 11.55 -4.80
CA ILE A 160 1.54 12.20 -4.25
C ILE A 160 1.81 11.56 -2.89
N ILE A 161 2.98 10.96 -2.73
CA ILE A 161 3.40 10.29 -1.51
C ILE A 161 4.40 11.17 -0.79
N THR A 162 4.12 11.52 0.47
CA THR A 162 4.93 12.45 1.25
C THR A 162 5.37 11.82 2.58
N LYS A 163 6.37 12.42 3.24
CA LYS A 163 6.57 12.22 4.66
C LYS A 163 5.42 12.82 5.46
N PRO A 164 5.19 12.39 6.72
CA PRO A 164 4.15 12.96 7.57
C PRO A 164 4.32 14.45 7.78
N PHE A 165 3.21 15.20 7.71
CA PHE A 165 3.16 16.64 7.96
C PHE A 165 1.83 17.03 8.63
N ASP A 166 1.68 18.29 9.05
CA ASP A 166 0.40 18.80 9.54
C ASP A 166 -0.54 19.04 8.36
N VAL A 167 -1.54 18.18 8.23
CA VAL A 167 -2.45 18.14 7.08
C VAL A 167 -3.56 19.20 7.11
N ARG A 168 -3.74 19.92 8.22
CA ARG A 168 -4.89 20.83 8.40
C ARG A 168 -4.92 21.92 7.35
N THR A 169 -3.84 22.66 7.21
CA THR A 169 -3.73 23.75 6.22
C THR A 169 -3.89 23.24 4.79
N PHE A 170 -3.31 22.09 4.48
CA PHE A 170 -3.44 21.47 3.16
C PHE A 170 -4.90 21.09 2.87
N ASN A 171 -5.58 20.46 3.81
CA ASN A 171 -6.97 20.04 3.64
C ASN A 171 -7.91 21.25 3.50
N GLU A 172 -7.65 22.33 4.25
CA GLU A 172 -8.42 23.58 4.16
C GLU A 172 -8.23 24.26 2.81
N GLU A 173 -7.00 24.29 2.26
CA GLU A 173 -6.70 24.96 1.01
C GLU A 173 -7.21 24.20 -0.23
N PHE A 174 -7.05 22.88 -0.25
CA PHE A 174 -7.36 22.07 -1.44
C PHE A 174 -8.69 21.31 -1.34
N GLY A 175 -9.31 21.24 -0.18
CA GLY A 175 -10.53 20.45 0.02
C GLY A 175 -10.34 18.95 -0.12
N LEU A 176 -9.08 18.48 -0.06
CA LEU A 176 -8.70 17.05 -0.21
C LEU A 176 -8.25 16.46 1.11
N GLU A 177 -8.70 15.24 1.39
CA GLU A 177 -8.28 14.52 2.58
C GLU A 177 -6.95 13.79 2.32
N VAL A 178 -5.94 14.07 3.13
CA VAL A 178 -4.67 13.36 3.12
C VAL A 178 -4.82 12.01 3.84
N GLN A 179 -4.60 10.94 3.09
CA GLN A 179 -4.73 9.57 3.57
C GLN A 179 -3.46 9.12 4.29
N LYS A 180 -3.60 8.40 5.41
CA LYS A 180 -2.46 8.00 6.27
C LYS A 180 -2.23 6.50 6.22
N ASN A 181 -1.01 6.08 5.85
CA ASN A 181 -0.60 4.66 5.81
C ASN A 181 -1.47 3.77 4.91
N ILE A 182 -1.98 4.30 3.82
CA ILE A 182 -2.78 3.55 2.84
C ILE A 182 -1.87 2.99 1.74
N PRO A 183 -2.18 1.82 1.16
CA PRO A 183 -1.43 1.31 0.02
C PRO A 183 -1.65 2.17 -1.23
N THR A 184 -0.62 2.27 -2.05
CA THR A 184 -0.69 2.93 -3.37
C THR A 184 -0.78 1.89 -4.49
N ILE A 185 -1.16 2.35 -5.68
CA ILE A 185 -1.25 1.51 -6.88
C ILE A 185 0.15 1.18 -7.38
N LEU A 186 0.46 -0.12 -7.45
CA LEU A 186 1.67 -0.64 -8.06
C LEU A 186 1.45 -0.95 -9.55
N TYR A 187 0.33 -1.61 -9.88
CA TYR A 187 0.01 -2.00 -11.26
C TYR A 187 -1.51 -2.05 -11.50
N ILE A 188 -1.92 -1.58 -12.70
CA ILE A 188 -3.28 -1.73 -13.25
C ILE A 188 -3.14 -2.24 -14.70
N PRO A 189 -3.79 -3.35 -15.05
CA PRO A 189 -3.81 -3.87 -16.40
C PRO A 189 -4.46 -2.95 -17.44
#